data_8df5b473cdcbdaeaf9b7324b0400eee4
#
_entry.id   8df5b473cdcbdaeaf9b7324b0400eee4
#
_cell.length_a   1.000
_cell.length_b   1.000
_cell.length_c   1.000
_cell.angle_alpha   90.00
_cell.angle_beta   90.00
_cell.angle_gamma   90.00
#
_symmetry.space_group_name_H-M   'P 1'
#
loop_
_entity.id
_entity.type
_entity.pdbx_description
1 polymer ?
#
loop_
_entity_poly.entity_id
_entity_poly.type
_entity_poly.pdbx_seq_one_letter_code
_entity_poly.pdbx_strand_id
1 'polypeptide(L)'
;MDAITIENLDVVFGQQQEQALALLDQGKSRQEIIDETGQVVGVDKVSMSVKQGEICVLMGLSGSGKSSLLRAVNGLNEISRGSLKIKDGDDMVELANCDEQTLRNLRTHRVSMVFQKFALMPWLTVLDNVAFGLEMQGIGKAERRKKARAQLEMVGLSEWESKFPHELSGGMQQRVGLARAFAMDTDTVSYTHLRAHET
;
A
#
# COMPACT_ATOMS: atom_id res chain seq x y z
N MET A 1 -11.00 4.53 -17.73
CA MET A 1 -9.63 5.08 -17.59
C MET A 1 -8.87 4.23 -16.59
N ASP A 2 -7.56 4.04 -16.82
CA ASP A 2 -6.74 3.28 -15.88
C ASP A 2 -6.41 4.15 -14.67
N ALA A 3 -6.50 3.56 -13.47
CA ALA A 3 -6.08 4.17 -12.21
C ALA A 3 -4.61 3.87 -11.92
N ILE A 4 -4.17 2.67 -12.33
CA ILE A 4 -2.80 2.19 -12.19
C ILE A 4 -2.40 1.50 -13.49
N THR A 5 -1.20 1.77 -13.97
CA THR A 5 -0.58 1.07 -15.10
C THR A 5 0.82 0.62 -14.71
N ILE A 6 1.12 -0.64 -14.92
CA ILE A 6 2.41 -1.28 -14.61
C ILE A 6 2.93 -1.95 -15.88
N GLU A 7 4.18 -1.66 -16.26
CA GLU A 7 4.81 -2.18 -17.46
C GLU A 7 6.20 -2.72 -17.15
N ASN A 8 6.40 -4.03 -17.33
CA ASN A 8 7.66 -4.75 -17.14
C ASN A 8 8.38 -4.39 -15.83
N LEU A 9 7.61 -4.33 -14.73
CA LEU A 9 8.09 -3.91 -13.43
C LEU A 9 8.94 -4.99 -12.78
N ASP A 10 10.17 -4.60 -12.39
CA ASP A 10 11.04 -5.38 -11.53
C ASP A 10 11.28 -4.66 -10.21
N VAL A 11 11.25 -5.41 -9.11
CA VAL A 11 11.65 -4.97 -7.78
C VAL A 11 12.68 -5.93 -7.22
N VAL A 12 13.89 -5.45 -7.02
CA VAL A 12 15.02 -6.20 -6.46
C VAL A 12 15.46 -5.54 -5.16
N PHE A 13 15.61 -6.33 -4.10
CA PHE A 13 16.08 -5.88 -2.80
C PHE A 13 17.57 -6.14 -2.66
N GLY A 14 18.33 -5.12 -2.25
CA GLY A 14 19.75 -5.17 -2.00
C GLY A 14 20.51 -4.06 -2.73
N GLN A 15 21.84 -4.06 -2.62
CA GLN A 15 22.68 -2.97 -3.12
C GLN A 15 23.16 -3.15 -4.57
N GLN A 16 23.16 -4.38 -5.08
CA GLN A 16 23.65 -4.73 -6.42
C GLN A 16 22.48 -5.14 -7.34
N GLN A 17 21.49 -4.26 -7.45
CA GLN A 17 20.25 -4.53 -8.22
C GLN A 17 20.54 -4.80 -9.70
N GLU A 18 21.47 -4.08 -10.33
CA GLU A 18 21.83 -4.24 -11.74
C GLU A 18 22.38 -5.65 -12.05
N GLN A 19 23.20 -6.21 -11.14
CA GLN A 19 23.72 -7.57 -11.31
C GLN A 19 22.58 -8.61 -11.26
N ALA A 20 21.65 -8.47 -10.33
CA ALA A 20 20.51 -9.36 -10.23
C ALA A 20 19.58 -9.25 -11.47
N LEU A 21 19.36 -8.04 -11.99
CA LEU A 21 18.60 -7.80 -13.22
C LEU A 21 19.28 -8.45 -14.43
N ALA A 22 20.60 -8.38 -14.55
CA ALA A 22 21.35 -9.03 -15.62
C ALA A 22 21.22 -10.57 -15.57
N LEU A 23 21.21 -11.14 -14.39
CA LEU A 23 20.98 -12.60 -14.20
C LEU A 23 19.53 -12.98 -14.51
N LEU A 24 18.54 -12.15 -14.15
CA LEU A 24 17.15 -12.33 -14.57
C LEU A 24 17.00 -12.36 -16.10
N ASP A 25 17.72 -11.49 -16.81
CA ASP A 25 17.68 -11.43 -18.27
C ASP A 25 18.36 -12.66 -18.93
N GLN A 26 19.27 -13.33 -18.21
CA GLN A 26 19.85 -14.62 -18.60
C GLN A 26 18.93 -15.81 -18.29
N GLY A 27 17.78 -15.58 -17.66
CA GLY A 27 16.82 -16.63 -17.30
C GLY A 27 17.16 -17.40 -16.02
N LYS A 28 18.07 -16.87 -15.18
CA LYS A 28 18.38 -17.45 -13.87
C LYS A 28 17.15 -17.43 -12.96
N SER A 29 16.99 -18.47 -12.19
CA SER A 29 15.95 -18.55 -11.16
C SER A 29 16.24 -17.59 -10.00
N ARG A 30 15.19 -17.24 -9.24
CA ARG A 30 15.33 -16.39 -8.04
C ARG A 30 16.31 -16.95 -7.03
N GLN A 31 16.36 -18.29 -6.89
CA GLN A 31 17.29 -18.95 -5.96
C GLN A 31 18.74 -18.81 -6.42
N GLU A 32 19.03 -19.06 -7.71
CA GLU A 32 20.37 -18.87 -8.27
C GLU A 32 20.85 -17.42 -8.12
N ILE A 33 19.95 -16.44 -8.31
CA ILE A 33 20.30 -15.02 -8.13
C ILE A 33 20.65 -14.71 -6.67
N ILE A 34 19.89 -15.26 -5.72
CA ILE A 34 20.20 -15.12 -4.28
C ILE A 34 21.55 -15.74 -3.97
N ASP A 35 21.81 -16.95 -4.46
CA ASP A 35 23.04 -17.70 -4.18
C ASP A 35 24.27 -17.01 -4.79
N GLU A 36 24.14 -16.40 -5.98
CA GLU A 36 25.24 -15.73 -6.68
C GLU A 36 25.47 -14.29 -6.20
N THR A 37 24.42 -13.56 -5.81
CA THR A 37 24.52 -12.11 -5.55
C THR A 37 24.10 -11.70 -4.15
N GLY A 38 23.41 -12.56 -3.41
CA GLY A 38 22.74 -12.19 -2.16
C GLY A 38 21.54 -11.27 -2.32
N GLN A 39 21.14 -10.95 -3.57
CA GLN A 39 20.01 -10.06 -3.85
C GLN A 39 18.69 -10.85 -3.91
N VAL A 40 17.59 -10.24 -3.50
CA VAL A 40 16.28 -10.88 -3.50
C VAL A 40 15.39 -10.26 -4.57
N VAL A 41 14.95 -11.06 -5.53
CA VAL A 41 13.98 -10.64 -6.55
C VAL A 41 12.57 -10.70 -5.97
N GLY A 42 12.00 -9.54 -5.68
CA GLY A 42 10.64 -9.38 -5.15
C GLY A 42 9.57 -9.44 -6.23
N VAL A 43 9.77 -8.76 -7.35
CA VAL A 43 8.87 -8.72 -8.51
C VAL A 43 9.70 -8.90 -9.77
N ASP A 44 9.20 -9.66 -10.75
CA ASP A 44 9.88 -10.00 -11.99
C ASP A 44 8.96 -9.76 -13.18
N LYS A 45 9.27 -8.75 -14.00
CA LYS A 45 8.64 -8.37 -15.28
C LYS A 45 7.11 -8.36 -15.25
N VAL A 46 6.52 -7.82 -14.17
CA VAL A 46 5.05 -7.74 -14.06
C VAL A 46 4.51 -6.60 -14.92
N SER A 47 3.50 -6.93 -15.73
CA SER A 47 2.71 -5.94 -16.48
C SER A 47 1.23 -6.15 -16.21
N MET A 48 0.52 -5.10 -15.81
CA MET A 48 -0.92 -5.10 -15.57
C MET A 48 -1.48 -3.68 -15.53
N SER A 49 -2.79 -3.55 -15.70
CA SER A 49 -3.49 -2.29 -15.41
C SER A 49 -4.69 -2.54 -14.52
N VAL A 50 -5.08 -1.52 -13.77
CA VAL A 50 -6.28 -1.50 -12.92
C VAL A 50 -7.09 -0.26 -13.29
N LYS A 51 -8.37 -0.44 -13.63
CA LYS A 51 -9.26 0.65 -14.02
C LYS A 51 -9.85 1.34 -12.80
N GLN A 52 -10.30 2.58 -12.97
CA GLN A 52 -11.08 3.26 -11.95
C GLN A 52 -12.36 2.47 -11.61
N GLY A 53 -12.65 2.30 -10.32
CA GLY A 53 -13.78 1.53 -9.81
C GLY A 53 -13.62 0.01 -9.91
N GLU A 54 -12.47 -0.49 -10.36
CA GLU A 54 -12.20 -1.91 -10.46
C GLU A 54 -11.65 -2.47 -9.13
N ILE A 55 -12.09 -3.69 -8.79
CA ILE A 55 -11.49 -4.48 -7.71
C ILE A 55 -10.55 -5.51 -8.34
N CYS A 56 -9.26 -5.33 -8.17
CA CYS A 56 -8.23 -6.24 -8.64
C CYS A 56 -7.73 -7.12 -7.49
N VAL A 57 -7.73 -8.44 -7.67
CA VAL A 57 -7.27 -9.40 -6.65
C VAL A 57 -6.01 -10.11 -7.12
N LEU A 58 -4.91 -9.93 -6.40
CA LEU A 58 -3.64 -10.63 -6.64
C LEU A 58 -3.62 -11.97 -5.87
N MET A 59 -3.66 -13.08 -6.60
CA MET A 59 -3.58 -14.43 -6.04
C MET A 59 -2.25 -15.08 -6.38
N GLY A 60 -1.80 -16.00 -5.54
CA GLY A 60 -0.58 -16.78 -5.74
C GLY A 60 0.04 -17.26 -4.42
N LEU A 61 1.04 -18.13 -4.52
CA LEU A 61 1.71 -18.74 -3.38
C LEU A 61 2.41 -17.72 -2.47
N SER A 62 2.73 -18.11 -1.24
CA SER A 62 3.61 -17.31 -0.38
C SER A 62 4.95 -17.08 -1.07
N GLY A 63 5.53 -15.89 -0.96
CA GLY A 63 6.79 -15.55 -1.62
C GLY A 63 6.70 -15.18 -3.11
N SER A 64 5.51 -15.23 -3.75
CA SER A 64 5.36 -14.88 -5.18
C SER A 64 5.52 -13.39 -5.51
N GLY A 65 5.72 -12.51 -4.52
CA GLY A 65 5.95 -11.08 -4.75
C GLY A 65 4.73 -10.17 -4.62
N LYS A 66 3.53 -10.69 -4.31
CA LYS A 66 2.29 -9.88 -4.20
C LYS A 66 2.43 -8.67 -3.28
N SER A 67 2.96 -8.89 -2.08
CA SER A 67 3.16 -7.80 -1.11
C SER A 67 4.25 -6.83 -1.56
N SER A 68 5.24 -7.30 -2.32
CA SER A 68 6.29 -6.44 -2.90
C SER A 68 5.71 -5.54 -3.97
N LEU A 69 4.84 -6.08 -4.84
CA LEU A 69 4.13 -5.32 -5.87
C LEU A 69 3.20 -4.26 -5.24
N LEU A 70 2.36 -4.64 -4.27
CA LEU A 70 1.47 -3.70 -3.59
C LEU A 70 2.24 -2.58 -2.87
N ARG A 71 3.41 -2.89 -2.29
CA ARG A 71 4.28 -1.88 -1.69
C ARG A 71 4.93 -0.97 -2.73
N ALA A 72 5.26 -1.49 -3.92
CA ALA A 72 5.73 -0.66 -5.02
C ALA A 72 4.65 0.33 -5.49
N VAL A 73 3.39 -0.11 -5.61
CA VAL A 73 2.25 0.77 -5.92
C VAL A 73 2.10 1.92 -4.90
N ASN A 74 2.42 1.67 -3.64
CA ASN A 74 2.40 2.73 -2.60
C ASN A 74 3.75 3.48 -2.50
N GLY A 75 4.70 3.20 -3.40
CA GLY A 75 6.03 3.78 -3.38
C GLY A 75 6.88 3.38 -2.17
N LEU A 76 6.49 2.34 -1.41
CA LEU A 76 7.21 1.85 -0.24
C LEU A 76 8.41 0.97 -0.62
N ASN A 77 8.37 0.36 -1.81
CA ASN A 77 9.50 -0.32 -2.42
C ASN A 77 9.99 0.50 -3.61
N GLU A 78 11.29 0.60 -3.74
CA GLU A 78 11.94 1.18 -4.91
C GLU A 78 11.71 0.30 -6.14
N ILE A 79 11.49 0.93 -7.28
CA ILE A 79 11.35 0.27 -8.58
C ILE A 79 12.73 0.12 -9.17
N SER A 80 13.16 -1.12 -9.41
CA SER A 80 14.49 -1.40 -9.94
C SER A 80 14.54 -1.27 -11.46
N ARG A 81 13.43 -1.59 -12.15
CA ARG A 81 13.27 -1.45 -13.61
C ARG A 81 11.78 -1.48 -13.97
N GLY A 82 11.43 -0.90 -15.13
CA GLY A 82 10.07 -0.83 -15.67
C GLY A 82 9.37 0.47 -15.31
N SER A 83 8.06 0.49 -15.50
CA SER A 83 7.21 1.68 -15.27
C SER A 83 6.05 1.33 -14.36
N LEU A 84 5.74 2.24 -13.44
CA LEU A 84 4.55 2.18 -12.60
C LEU A 84 3.94 3.58 -12.54
N LYS A 85 2.77 3.73 -13.13
CA LYS A 85 2.04 5.00 -13.19
C LYS A 85 0.77 4.94 -12.38
N ILE A 86 0.51 6.02 -11.65
CA ILE A 86 -0.71 6.22 -10.86
C ILE A 86 -1.41 7.47 -11.37
N LYS A 87 -2.72 7.41 -11.47
CA LYS A 87 -3.55 8.53 -11.86
C LYS A 87 -3.56 9.61 -10.78
N ASP A 88 -3.30 10.86 -11.19
CA ASP A 88 -3.41 12.07 -10.37
C ASP A 88 -4.20 13.14 -11.14
N GLY A 89 -5.49 13.27 -10.83
CA GLY A 89 -6.39 14.10 -11.64
C GLY A 89 -6.59 13.54 -13.04
N ASP A 90 -6.22 14.29 -14.08
CA ASP A 90 -6.30 13.87 -15.48
C ASP A 90 -4.99 13.25 -16.00
N ASP A 91 -3.91 13.35 -15.24
CA ASP A 91 -2.58 12.88 -15.61
C ASP A 91 -2.24 11.51 -15.01
N MET A 92 -1.24 10.85 -15.62
CA MET A 92 -0.61 9.64 -15.10
C MET A 92 0.80 9.98 -14.62
N VAL A 93 1.05 9.83 -13.33
CA VAL A 93 2.34 10.14 -12.68
C VAL A 93 3.19 8.87 -12.59
N GLU A 94 4.41 8.92 -13.15
CA GLU A 94 5.40 7.84 -13.07
C GLU A 94 6.08 7.83 -11.69
N LEU A 95 5.98 6.69 -10.97
CA LEU A 95 6.54 6.57 -9.63
C LEU A 95 8.06 6.34 -9.62
N ALA A 96 8.59 5.66 -10.65
CA ALA A 96 10.01 5.28 -10.67
C ALA A 96 10.96 6.47 -10.56
N ASN A 97 10.56 7.63 -11.09
CA ASN A 97 11.38 8.83 -11.18
C ASN A 97 10.70 10.08 -10.59
N CYS A 98 9.65 9.92 -9.79
CA CYS A 98 8.99 11.07 -9.17
C CYS A 98 9.81 11.60 -7.99
N ASP A 99 9.74 12.92 -7.77
CA ASP A 99 10.36 13.56 -6.60
C ASP A 99 9.59 13.20 -5.30
N GLU A 100 10.23 13.45 -4.16
CA GLU A 100 9.66 13.15 -2.84
C GLU A 100 8.35 13.90 -2.58
N GLN A 101 8.20 15.11 -3.10
CA GLN A 101 6.99 15.90 -2.91
C GLN A 101 5.81 15.30 -3.68
N THR A 102 6.03 14.89 -4.92
CA THR A 102 5.05 14.19 -5.76
C THR A 102 4.65 12.86 -5.12
N LEU A 103 5.62 12.06 -4.67
CA LEU A 103 5.36 10.80 -3.98
C LEU A 103 4.55 11.01 -2.70
N ARG A 104 4.90 12.04 -1.92
CA ARG A 104 4.15 12.41 -0.72
C ARG A 104 2.71 12.80 -1.05
N ASN A 105 2.50 13.59 -2.10
CA ASN A 105 1.16 13.99 -2.56
C ASN A 105 0.32 12.78 -2.95
N LEU A 106 0.87 11.86 -3.75
CA LEU A 106 0.19 10.62 -4.14
C LEU A 106 -0.22 9.78 -2.93
N ARG A 107 0.68 9.56 -1.97
CA ARG A 107 0.40 8.82 -0.72
C ARG A 107 -0.63 9.51 0.17
N THR A 108 -0.74 10.81 0.09
CA THR A 108 -1.65 11.57 0.94
C THR A 108 -3.04 11.69 0.33
N HIS A 109 -3.16 11.70 -1.02
CA HIS A 109 -4.41 12.02 -1.68
C HIS A 109 -4.91 10.95 -2.67
N ARG A 110 -4.02 10.08 -3.19
CA ARG A 110 -4.40 9.15 -4.28
C ARG A 110 -4.38 7.70 -3.89
N VAL A 111 -3.44 7.28 -3.03
CA VAL A 111 -3.26 5.87 -2.70
C VAL A 111 -3.21 5.68 -1.19
N SER A 112 -4.10 4.86 -0.66
CA SER A 112 -4.02 4.41 0.73
C SER A 112 -3.70 2.93 0.82
N MET A 113 -3.20 2.50 1.98
CA MET A 113 -2.83 1.11 2.21
C MET A 113 -3.31 0.60 3.57
N VAL A 114 -3.92 -0.58 3.55
CA VAL A 114 -4.23 -1.35 4.74
C VAL A 114 -3.12 -2.38 4.95
N PHE A 115 -2.36 -2.22 6.02
CA PHE A 115 -1.23 -3.08 6.34
C PHE A 115 -1.65 -4.37 7.03
N GLN A 116 -0.94 -5.47 6.76
CA GLN A 116 -1.19 -6.78 7.36
C GLN A 116 -1.14 -6.77 8.91
N LYS A 117 -0.23 -6.01 9.50
CA LYS A 117 -0.10 -5.82 10.96
C LYS A 117 -0.81 -4.54 11.44
N PHE A 118 -1.82 -4.09 10.71
CA PHE A 118 -2.67 -2.91 10.95
C PHE A 118 -1.92 -1.57 11.05
N ALA A 119 -0.65 -1.55 11.46
CA ALA A 119 0.22 -0.39 11.60
C ALA A 119 -0.47 0.78 12.35
N LEU A 120 -1.20 0.45 13.42
CA LEU A 120 -1.80 1.46 14.29
C LEU A 120 -0.72 2.06 15.18
N MET A 121 -0.80 3.37 15.39
CA MET A 121 0.10 4.10 16.28
C MET A 121 -0.33 3.83 17.72
N PRO A 122 0.49 3.14 18.53
CA PRO A 122 0.08 2.68 19.87
C PRO A 122 -0.17 3.81 20.86
N TRP A 123 0.40 4.99 20.62
CA TRP A 123 0.24 6.19 21.45
C TRP A 123 -0.93 7.09 21.06
N LEU A 124 -1.62 6.80 19.95
CA LEU A 124 -2.81 7.51 19.50
C LEU A 124 -4.07 6.71 19.87
N THR A 125 -5.14 7.43 20.19
CA THR A 125 -6.46 6.82 20.36
C THR A 125 -6.94 6.21 19.02
N VAL A 126 -7.99 5.41 19.08
CA VAL A 126 -8.66 4.86 17.90
C VAL A 126 -9.12 5.98 16.97
N LEU A 127 -9.78 7.02 17.51
CA LEU A 127 -10.20 8.19 16.73
C LEU A 127 -9.03 8.90 16.07
N ASP A 128 -7.95 9.14 16.82
CA ASP A 128 -6.81 9.89 16.29
C ASP A 128 -6.00 9.03 15.29
N ASN A 129 -5.99 7.69 15.43
CA ASN A 129 -5.47 6.78 14.41
C ASN A 129 -6.23 6.90 13.09
N VAL A 130 -7.57 6.92 13.12
CA VAL A 130 -8.39 7.09 11.90
C VAL A 130 -8.23 8.49 11.31
N ALA A 131 -8.13 9.51 12.17
CA ALA A 131 -7.98 10.91 11.75
C ALA A 131 -6.57 11.25 11.23
N PHE A 132 -5.56 10.39 11.43
CA PHE A 132 -4.16 10.69 11.15
C PHE A 132 -3.89 11.02 9.67
N GLY A 133 -4.44 10.23 8.74
CA GLY A 133 -4.29 10.51 7.31
C GLY A 133 -4.89 11.86 6.90
N LEU A 134 -6.03 12.22 7.48
CA LEU A 134 -6.69 13.51 7.27
C LEU A 134 -5.87 14.70 7.82
N GLU A 135 -5.10 14.46 8.90
CA GLU A 135 -4.14 15.44 9.41
C GLU A 135 -3.02 15.70 8.42
N MET A 136 -2.51 14.64 7.78
CA MET A 136 -1.48 14.77 6.74
C MET A 136 -2.00 15.49 5.48
N GLN A 137 -3.32 15.42 5.22
CA GLN A 137 -3.99 16.22 4.18
C GLN A 137 -4.21 17.68 4.59
N GLY A 138 -3.84 18.10 5.80
CA GLY A 138 -4.01 19.46 6.29
C GLY A 138 -5.43 19.79 6.78
N ILE A 139 -6.31 18.80 6.94
CA ILE A 139 -7.69 19.00 7.39
C ILE A 139 -7.71 19.40 8.88
N GLY A 140 -8.46 20.46 9.18
CA GLY A 140 -8.59 21.00 10.54
C GLY A 140 -9.14 19.99 11.55
N LYS A 141 -8.72 20.10 12.83
CA LYS A 141 -8.99 19.11 13.89
C LYS A 141 -10.47 18.75 14.07
N ALA A 142 -11.36 19.73 14.02
CA ALA A 142 -12.79 19.51 14.20
C ALA A 142 -13.36 18.67 13.04
N GLU A 143 -13.01 19.02 11.81
CA GLU A 143 -13.51 18.35 10.61
C GLU A 143 -12.92 16.95 10.46
N ARG A 144 -11.60 16.76 10.64
CA ARG A 144 -10.99 15.43 10.54
C ARG A 144 -11.54 14.47 11.59
N ARG A 145 -11.82 14.91 12.82
CA ARG A 145 -12.47 14.08 13.83
C ARG A 145 -13.92 13.75 13.49
N LYS A 146 -14.65 14.68 12.86
CA LYS A 146 -16.00 14.40 12.36
C LYS A 146 -15.99 13.31 11.30
N LYS A 147 -15.09 13.42 10.30
CA LYS A 147 -14.92 12.40 9.25
C LYS A 147 -14.48 11.05 9.85
N ALA A 148 -13.53 11.06 10.78
CA ALA A 148 -13.05 9.85 11.43
C ALA A 148 -14.16 9.12 12.23
N ARG A 149 -15.04 9.85 12.93
CA ARG A 149 -16.19 9.26 13.62
C ARG A 149 -17.17 8.59 12.67
N ALA A 150 -17.45 9.20 11.53
CA ALA A 150 -18.31 8.58 10.51
C ALA A 150 -17.72 7.25 10.02
N GLN A 151 -16.39 7.17 9.84
CA GLN A 151 -15.74 5.91 9.47
C GLN A 151 -15.74 4.87 10.60
N LEU A 152 -15.59 5.29 11.86
CA LEU A 152 -15.72 4.39 13.01
C LEU A 152 -17.13 3.84 13.16
N GLU A 153 -18.14 4.63 12.88
CA GLU A 153 -19.54 4.19 12.85
C GLU A 153 -19.76 3.12 11.77
N MET A 154 -19.25 3.33 10.56
CA MET A 154 -19.34 2.35 9.46
C MET A 154 -18.72 0.99 9.80
N VAL A 155 -17.67 0.96 10.61
CA VAL A 155 -17.01 -0.29 11.04
C VAL A 155 -17.49 -0.81 12.40
N GLY A 156 -18.50 -0.17 13.01
CA GLY A 156 -19.11 -0.57 14.29
C GLY A 156 -18.19 -0.39 15.50
N LEU A 157 -17.41 0.70 15.53
CA LEU A 157 -16.44 0.99 16.59
C LEU A 157 -16.64 2.38 17.24
N SER A 158 -17.82 2.99 17.17
CA SER A 158 -18.10 4.33 17.72
C SER A 158 -17.79 4.42 19.22
N GLU A 159 -18.12 3.40 20.01
CA GLU A 159 -17.91 3.39 21.46
C GLU A 159 -16.43 3.23 21.85
N TRP A 160 -15.56 2.92 20.88
CA TRP A 160 -14.14 2.65 21.10
C TRP A 160 -13.24 3.83 20.72
N GLU A 161 -13.83 5.00 20.36
CA GLU A 161 -13.09 6.14 19.82
C GLU A 161 -11.98 6.67 20.76
N SER A 162 -12.18 6.57 22.08
CA SER A 162 -11.23 7.04 23.09
C SER A 162 -10.21 6.00 23.55
N LYS A 163 -10.36 4.75 23.09
CA LYS A 163 -9.48 3.63 23.45
C LYS A 163 -8.18 3.66 22.66
N PHE A 164 -7.17 2.95 23.14
CA PHE A 164 -5.89 2.76 22.48
C PHE A 164 -5.83 1.39 21.77
N PRO A 165 -4.95 1.23 20.77
CA PRO A 165 -4.85 -0.03 20.01
C PRO A 165 -4.67 -1.29 20.88
N HIS A 166 -3.91 -1.22 21.96
CA HIS A 166 -3.66 -2.35 22.86
C HIS A 166 -4.89 -2.80 23.67
N GLU A 167 -5.94 -1.98 23.72
CA GLU A 167 -7.21 -2.30 24.37
C GLU A 167 -8.20 -3.02 23.43
N LEU A 168 -7.82 -3.20 22.14
CA LEU A 168 -8.67 -3.77 21.10
C LEU A 168 -8.26 -5.20 20.74
N SER A 169 -9.24 -6.03 20.38
CA SER A 169 -8.95 -7.32 19.74
C SER A 169 -8.31 -7.14 18.36
N GLY A 170 -7.63 -8.17 17.83
CA GLY A 170 -7.01 -8.11 16.50
C GLY A 170 -8.01 -7.77 15.39
N GLY A 171 -9.23 -8.33 15.45
CA GLY A 171 -10.29 -8.00 14.48
C GLY A 171 -10.78 -6.55 14.59
N MET A 172 -10.80 -5.97 15.80
CA MET A 172 -11.11 -4.54 15.97
C MET A 172 -9.98 -3.67 15.43
N GLN A 173 -8.72 -4.01 15.69
CA GLN A 173 -7.56 -3.29 15.15
C GLN A 173 -7.57 -3.30 13.61
N GLN A 174 -7.96 -4.42 13.00
CA GLN A 174 -8.13 -4.52 11.55
C GLN A 174 -9.19 -3.56 11.04
N ARG A 175 -10.35 -3.49 11.70
CA ARG A 175 -11.42 -2.55 11.36
C ARG A 175 -11.00 -1.09 11.52
N VAL A 176 -10.20 -0.76 12.53
CA VAL A 176 -9.61 0.59 12.67
C VAL A 176 -8.66 0.90 11.52
N GLY A 177 -7.85 -0.08 11.08
CA GLY A 177 -6.97 0.07 9.90
C GLY A 177 -7.75 0.33 8.62
N LEU A 178 -8.89 -0.35 8.43
CA LEU A 178 -9.81 -0.10 7.31
C LEU A 178 -10.43 1.30 7.39
N ALA A 179 -10.97 1.67 8.55
CA ALA A 179 -11.56 2.99 8.77
C ALA A 179 -10.56 4.12 8.49
N ARG A 180 -9.29 3.95 8.88
CA ARG A 180 -8.22 4.90 8.58
C ARG A 180 -7.97 5.05 7.08
N ALA A 181 -7.91 3.94 6.35
CA ALA A 181 -7.68 3.97 4.91
C ALA A 181 -8.85 4.64 4.16
N PHE A 182 -10.09 4.32 4.53
CA PHE A 182 -11.28 4.91 3.91
C PHE A 182 -11.52 6.38 4.32
N ALA A 183 -11.06 6.79 5.50
CA ALA A 183 -11.19 8.18 5.95
C ALA A 183 -10.48 9.17 5.04
N MET A 184 -9.39 8.75 4.40
CA MET A 184 -8.58 9.58 3.51
C MET A 184 -9.28 9.89 2.17
N ASP A 185 -10.34 9.17 1.81
CA ASP A 185 -11.09 9.34 0.56
C ASP A 185 -10.18 9.33 -0.68
N THR A 186 -9.24 8.39 -0.71
CA THR A 186 -8.26 8.23 -1.79
C THR A 186 -8.86 7.44 -2.95
N ASP A 187 -8.41 7.72 -4.18
CA ASP A 187 -8.88 7.06 -5.40
C ASP A 187 -8.56 5.55 -5.45
N THR A 188 -7.51 5.14 -4.75
CA THR A 188 -7.05 3.74 -4.70
C THR A 188 -6.78 3.30 -3.27
N VAL A 189 -7.31 2.13 -2.91
CA VAL A 189 -7.01 1.46 -1.64
C VAL A 189 -6.36 0.12 -1.92
N SER A 190 -5.13 -0.06 -1.49
CA SER A 190 -4.43 -1.35 -1.55
C SER A 190 -4.55 -2.10 -0.22
N TYR A 191 -4.79 -3.42 -0.28
CA TYR A 191 -4.98 -4.26 0.88
C TYR A 191 -4.07 -5.49 0.85
N THR A 192 -3.24 -5.68 1.86
CA THR A 192 -2.21 -6.74 1.87
C THR A 192 -2.62 -8.01 2.58
N HIS A 193 -3.82 -8.32 2.88
CA HIS A 193 -4.26 -9.66 3.37
C HIS A 193 -5.77 -9.71 3.58
N LEU A 194 -6.49 -10.17 2.59
CA LEU A 194 -7.81 -10.74 2.81
C LEU A 194 -7.58 -12.18 3.30
N ARG A 195 -7.62 -12.42 4.61
CA ARG A 195 -7.87 -13.78 5.08
C ARG A 195 -9.36 -14.04 4.83
N ALA A 196 -9.66 -14.95 3.93
CA ALA A 196 -10.92 -15.66 4.03
C ALA A 196 -10.93 -16.30 5.44
N HIS A 197 -11.90 -15.96 6.26
CA HIS A 197 -12.18 -16.75 7.45
C HIS A 197 -12.50 -18.16 6.94
N GLU A 198 -11.58 -19.09 7.18
CA GLU A 198 -11.91 -20.49 7.17
C GLU A 198 -12.94 -20.67 8.30
N THR A 199 -14.19 -20.82 7.91
CA THR A 199 -15.29 -21.26 8.78
C THR A 199 -15.10 -22.74 9.05
#